data_dcd925a515e23780760da92d15ef6034
#
_entry.id   dcd925a515e23780760da92d15ef6034
#
_cell.length_a   1.000
_cell.length_b   1.000
_cell.length_c   1.000
_cell.angle_alpha   90.00
_cell.angle_beta   90.00
_cell.angle_gamma   90.00
#
_symmetry.space_group_name_H-M   'P 1'
#
loop_
_entity.id
_entity.type
_entity.pdbx_description
1 polymer ?
#
loop_
_entity_poly.entity_id
_entity_poly.type
_entity_poly.pdbx_seq_one_letter_code
_entity_poly.pdbx_strand_id
1 'polypeptide(L)'
;LDDTLWPTTPVVNAANEALIEWCSARLGGRFPRTPQVHAKMKRIREQRECEAAARGTTAEPMSYAAIRIAGATRAAIEAGIPESDAVATVARGYHLAWIPTRNAMARELVYPGVREALAEIRARHPGVVVGSITNGFGSGAGAGLGEFFDFELSAEALIDEHMVHGEMARKPNPYPFQLAMGIAIADHGFSGDSDAWAHVGDDVLNDCYAAKQFDFKTVHVRDPETKPYQSGGGAPYAETSMRGTVEAEAESYVDGVVTHVRELPALLDSWYA
;
A
#
# COMPACT_ATOMS: atom_id res chain seq x y z
N LEU A 1 -3.83 4.22 2.19
CA LEU A 1 -3.57 4.15 3.62
C LEU A 1 -2.18 4.68 3.98
N ASP A 2 -1.12 4.03 3.46
CA ASP A 2 0.27 4.46 3.61
C ASP A 2 0.44 5.83 2.94
N ASP A 3 1.15 6.77 3.56
CA ASP A 3 1.33 8.19 3.20
C ASP A 3 0.03 9.04 3.10
N THR A 4 -1.14 8.42 3.28
CA THR A 4 -2.45 9.08 3.37
C THR A 4 -2.90 9.25 4.83
N LEU A 5 -2.82 8.18 5.63
CA LEU A 5 -3.26 8.15 7.04
C LEU A 5 -2.10 8.10 8.04
N TRP A 6 -0.94 7.63 7.63
CA TRP A 6 0.32 7.56 8.38
C TRP A 6 1.52 7.53 7.44
N PRO A 7 2.74 7.91 7.88
CA PRO A 7 3.93 7.92 7.03
C PRO A 7 4.46 6.51 6.79
N THR A 8 4.64 6.10 5.54
CA THR A 8 5.12 4.77 5.14
C THR A 8 6.55 4.50 5.57
N THR A 9 7.45 5.44 5.30
CA THR A 9 8.90 5.22 5.46
C THR A 9 9.30 4.85 6.88
N PRO A 10 8.96 5.60 7.95
CA PRO A 10 9.33 5.22 9.30
C PRO A 10 8.67 3.90 9.75
N VAL A 11 7.44 3.65 9.35
CA VAL A 11 6.70 2.41 9.67
C VAL A 11 7.40 1.18 9.08
N VAL A 12 7.74 1.23 7.79
CA VAL A 12 8.41 0.10 7.10
C VAL A 12 9.85 -0.08 7.59
N ASN A 13 10.57 1.00 7.89
CA ASN A 13 11.94 0.92 8.40
C ASN A 13 11.97 0.23 9.77
N ALA A 14 11.12 0.63 10.70
CA ALA A 14 11.03 0.00 12.02
C ALA A 14 10.70 -1.50 11.92
N ALA A 15 9.76 -1.86 11.04
CA ALA A 15 9.41 -3.25 10.81
C ALA A 15 10.57 -4.07 10.22
N ASN A 16 11.34 -3.49 9.28
CA ASN A 16 12.52 -4.14 8.70
C ASN A 16 13.61 -4.35 9.75
N GLU A 17 13.85 -3.37 10.62
CA GLU A 17 14.79 -3.50 11.74
C GLU A 17 14.35 -4.61 12.70
N ALA A 18 13.09 -4.66 13.09
CA ALA A 18 12.54 -5.70 13.96
C ALA A 18 12.71 -7.11 13.35
N LEU A 19 12.50 -7.28 12.04
CA LEU A 19 12.76 -8.54 11.35
C LEU A 19 14.23 -8.97 11.49
N ILE A 20 15.14 -8.04 11.25
CA ILE A 20 16.60 -8.29 11.29
C ILE A 20 17.05 -8.63 12.71
N GLU A 21 16.60 -7.89 13.71
CA GLU A 21 16.90 -8.17 15.11
C GLU A 21 16.37 -9.54 15.53
N TRP A 22 15.12 -9.85 15.15
CA TRP A 22 14.50 -11.14 15.44
C TRP A 22 15.27 -12.32 14.82
N CYS A 23 15.70 -12.18 13.57
CA CYS A 23 16.52 -13.19 12.88
C CYS A 23 17.93 -13.29 13.47
N SER A 24 18.58 -12.15 13.77
CA SER A 24 19.91 -12.11 14.37
C SER A 24 19.97 -12.82 15.72
N ALA A 25 18.96 -12.61 16.56
CA ALA A 25 18.88 -13.25 17.86
C ALA A 25 18.81 -14.79 17.77
N ARG A 26 18.27 -15.34 16.69
CA ARG A 26 18.09 -16.79 16.47
C ARG A 26 19.19 -17.45 15.66
N LEU A 27 19.87 -16.68 14.84
CA LEU A 27 20.93 -17.16 13.93
C LEU A 27 22.34 -16.77 14.41
N GLY A 28 22.48 -16.45 15.69
CA GLY A 28 23.77 -16.22 16.33
C GLY A 28 24.48 -14.95 15.90
N GLY A 29 23.77 -13.89 15.61
CA GLY A 29 24.33 -12.56 15.27
C GLY A 29 24.94 -12.46 13.87
N ARG A 30 24.88 -13.54 13.07
CA ARG A 30 25.42 -13.59 11.69
C ARG A 30 24.42 -13.11 10.64
N PHE A 31 23.20 -12.79 11.04
CA PHE A 31 22.18 -12.32 10.09
C PHE A 31 22.57 -10.96 9.48
N PRO A 32 22.40 -10.77 8.16
CA PRO A 32 22.76 -9.53 7.48
C PRO A 32 21.97 -8.33 7.96
N ARG A 33 22.57 -7.15 7.90
CA ARG A 33 21.91 -5.88 8.24
C ARG A 33 21.00 -5.38 7.12
N THR A 34 20.14 -4.42 7.43
CA THR A 34 19.14 -3.83 6.53
C THR A 34 19.70 -3.47 5.14
N PRO A 35 20.85 -2.79 4.97
CA PRO A 35 21.35 -2.46 3.64
C PRO A 35 21.66 -3.67 2.77
N GLN A 36 22.15 -4.75 3.36
CA GLN A 36 22.46 -6.00 2.64
C GLN A 36 21.18 -6.69 2.20
N VAL A 37 20.15 -6.74 3.05
CA VAL A 37 18.83 -7.28 2.71
C VAL A 37 18.20 -6.47 1.58
N HIS A 38 18.21 -5.14 1.66
CA HIS A 38 17.68 -4.26 0.62
C HIS A 38 18.41 -4.44 -0.72
N ALA A 39 19.74 -4.59 -0.69
CA ALA A 39 20.51 -4.87 -1.90
C ALA A 39 20.09 -6.19 -2.56
N LYS A 40 19.73 -7.22 -1.78
CA LYS A 40 19.21 -8.49 -2.32
C LYS A 40 17.81 -8.36 -2.88
N MET A 41 16.93 -7.63 -2.20
CA MET A 41 15.59 -7.33 -2.71
C MET A 41 15.66 -6.64 -4.08
N LYS A 42 16.54 -5.64 -4.21
CA LYS A 42 16.78 -4.94 -5.48
C LYS A 42 17.26 -5.91 -6.57
N ARG A 43 18.29 -6.73 -6.29
CA ARG A 43 18.81 -7.71 -7.26
C ARG A 43 17.79 -8.74 -7.71
N ILE A 44 16.91 -9.21 -6.80
CA ILE A 44 15.84 -10.14 -7.15
C ILE A 44 14.89 -9.49 -8.16
N ARG A 45 14.53 -8.23 -7.97
CA ARG A 45 13.69 -7.49 -8.94
C ARG A 45 14.38 -7.37 -10.29
N GLU A 46 15.60 -6.84 -10.31
CA GLU A 46 16.40 -6.64 -11.52
C GLU A 46 16.59 -7.95 -12.30
N GLN A 47 16.87 -9.06 -11.61
CA GLN A 47 17.02 -10.37 -12.23
C GLN A 47 15.72 -10.83 -12.91
N ARG A 48 14.58 -10.70 -12.22
CA ARG A 48 13.27 -11.08 -12.79
C ARG A 48 12.91 -10.24 -14.01
N GLU A 49 13.21 -8.95 -13.98
CA GLU A 49 13.00 -8.04 -15.11
C GLU A 49 13.88 -8.42 -16.31
N CYS A 50 15.16 -8.68 -16.08
CA CYS A 50 16.07 -9.16 -17.13
C CYS A 50 15.61 -10.50 -17.73
N GLU A 51 15.17 -11.44 -16.89
CA GLU A 51 14.66 -12.74 -17.35
C GLU A 51 13.35 -12.62 -18.14
N ALA A 52 12.46 -11.73 -17.73
CA ALA A 52 11.22 -11.46 -18.46
C ALA A 52 11.50 -10.76 -19.80
N ALA A 53 12.35 -9.75 -19.81
CA ALA A 53 12.78 -9.07 -21.03
C ALA A 53 13.44 -10.03 -22.03
N ALA A 54 14.27 -10.95 -21.55
CA ALA A 54 14.88 -11.98 -22.40
C ALA A 54 13.84 -12.93 -23.04
N ARG A 55 12.67 -13.09 -22.43
CA ARG A 55 11.53 -13.84 -22.98
C ARG A 55 10.58 -12.99 -23.81
N GLY A 56 10.82 -11.69 -23.93
CA GLY A 56 9.91 -10.74 -24.59
C GLY A 56 8.61 -10.49 -23.81
N THR A 57 8.66 -10.66 -22.48
CA THR A 57 7.52 -10.44 -21.56
C THR A 57 7.87 -9.41 -20.49
N THR A 58 6.87 -8.93 -19.76
CA THR A 58 7.07 -8.16 -18.54
C THR A 58 7.23 -9.09 -17.34
N ALA A 59 8.02 -8.68 -16.33
CA ALA A 59 8.14 -9.41 -15.08
C ALA A 59 6.84 -9.31 -14.29
N GLU A 60 6.30 -10.46 -13.92
CA GLU A 60 5.13 -10.49 -13.03
C GLU A 60 5.47 -9.85 -11.67
N PRO A 61 4.69 -8.88 -11.18
CA PRO A 61 4.89 -8.29 -9.88
C PRO A 61 4.83 -9.34 -8.76
N MET A 62 5.83 -9.33 -7.89
CA MET A 62 5.77 -10.09 -6.64
C MET A 62 5.09 -9.25 -5.56
N SER A 63 4.47 -9.91 -4.58
CA SER A 63 4.07 -9.22 -3.35
C SER A 63 5.30 -8.61 -2.65
N TYR A 64 5.11 -7.49 -1.94
CA TYR A 64 6.20 -6.88 -1.16
C TYR A 64 6.68 -7.81 -0.05
N ALA A 65 5.77 -8.64 0.50
CA ALA A 65 6.10 -9.70 1.45
C ALA A 65 7.05 -10.71 0.82
N ALA A 66 6.70 -11.26 -0.35
CA ALA A 66 7.51 -12.26 -1.04
C ALA A 66 8.91 -11.73 -1.37
N ILE A 67 9.03 -10.50 -1.89
CA ILE A 67 10.33 -9.86 -2.17
C ILE A 67 11.15 -9.68 -0.88
N ARG A 68 10.52 -9.26 0.20
CA ARG A 68 11.20 -9.05 1.49
C ARG A 68 11.70 -10.37 2.07
N ILE A 69 10.86 -11.38 2.10
CA ILE A 69 11.23 -12.72 2.59
C ILE A 69 12.35 -13.30 1.71
N ALA A 70 12.21 -13.25 0.38
CA ALA A 70 13.24 -13.76 -0.54
C ALA A 70 14.58 -13.00 -0.38
N GLY A 71 14.55 -11.67 -0.28
CA GLY A 71 15.74 -10.84 -0.09
C GLY A 71 16.46 -11.13 1.22
N ALA A 72 15.72 -11.23 2.32
CA ALA A 72 16.26 -11.55 3.63
C ALA A 72 16.84 -12.99 3.68
N THR A 73 16.12 -13.95 3.12
CA THR A 73 16.57 -15.36 3.03
C THR A 73 17.85 -15.47 2.19
N ARG A 74 17.89 -14.84 1.01
CA ARG A 74 19.07 -14.86 0.15
C ARG A 74 20.28 -14.21 0.81
N ALA A 75 20.09 -13.09 1.48
CA ALA A 75 21.16 -12.42 2.23
C ALA A 75 21.71 -13.32 3.35
N ALA A 76 20.84 -14.04 4.06
CA ALA A 76 21.23 -14.97 5.12
C ALA A 76 22.05 -16.16 4.59
N ILE A 77 21.62 -16.77 3.48
CA ILE A 77 22.34 -17.87 2.84
C ILE A 77 23.74 -17.43 2.39
N GLU A 78 23.87 -16.27 1.78
CA GLU A 78 25.16 -15.72 1.37
C GLU A 78 26.08 -15.34 2.55
N ALA A 79 25.50 -15.07 3.72
CA ALA A 79 26.25 -14.91 4.97
C ALA A 79 26.67 -16.24 5.63
N GLY A 80 26.43 -17.39 4.96
CA GLY A 80 26.81 -18.71 5.41
C GLY A 80 25.83 -19.38 6.38
N ILE A 81 24.58 -18.89 6.42
CA ILE A 81 23.50 -19.54 7.18
C ILE A 81 22.93 -20.68 6.32
N PRO A 82 22.74 -21.89 6.87
CA PRO A 82 22.11 -22.99 6.16
C PRO A 82 20.74 -22.58 5.58
N GLU A 83 20.44 -23.00 4.36
CA GLU A 83 19.22 -22.59 3.65
C GLU A 83 17.95 -22.92 4.44
N SER A 84 17.86 -24.13 5.00
CA SER A 84 16.71 -24.54 5.83
C SER A 84 16.46 -23.62 7.01
N ASP A 85 17.53 -23.21 7.68
CA ASP A 85 17.47 -22.32 8.84
C ASP A 85 17.11 -20.89 8.41
N ALA A 86 17.67 -20.41 7.31
CA ALA A 86 17.38 -19.11 6.76
C ALA A 86 15.90 -18.99 6.36
N VAL A 87 15.38 -19.95 5.57
CA VAL A 87 13.98 -20.00 5.13
C VAL A 87 13.03 -20.02 6.31
N ALA A 88 13.21 -20.97 7.22
CA ALA A 88 12.32 -21.13 8.38
C ALA A 88 12.34 -19.89 9.29
N THR A 89 13.54 -19.35 9.55
CA THR A 89 13.69 -18.22 10.47
C THR A 89 13.13 -16.93 9.86
N VAL A 90 13.45 -16.64 8.61
CA VAL A 90 12.94 -15.40 7.97
C VAL A 90 11.43 -15.42 7.83
N ALA A 91 10.83 -16.54 7.39
CA ALA A 91 9.38 -16.66 7.29
C ALA A 91 8.69 -16.41 8.64
N ARG A 92 9.18 -17.04 9.70
CA ARG A 92 8.64 -16.83 11.06
C ARG A 92 8.87 -15.40 11.55
N GLY A 93 10.04 -14.81 11.28
CA GLY A 93 10.36 -13.43 11.65
C GLY A 93 9.45 -12.43 10.95
N TYR A 94 9.08 -12.68 9.70
CA TYR A 94 8.11 -11.85 8.99
C TYR A 94 6.75 -11.78 9.73
N HIS A 95 6.22 -12.92 10.12
CA HIS A 95 4.94 -12.98 10.83
C HIS A 95 5.01 -12.54 12.30
N LEU A 96 6.11 -12.84 13.00
CA LEU A 96 6.20 -12.64 14.46
C LEU A 96 6.91 -11.35 14.88
N ALA A 97 7.60 -10.68 13.95
CA ALA A 97 8.29 -9.43 14.22
C ALA A 97 7.90 -8.33 13.22
N TRP A 98 8.01 -8.59 11.90
CA TRP A 98 7.77 -7.55 10.90
C TRP A 98 6.33 -7.05 10.93
N ILE A 99 5.34 -7.93 10.79
CA ILE A 99 3.91 -7.55 10.75
C ILE A 99 3.48 -6.86 12.05
N PRO A 100 3.74 -7.41 13.25
CA PRO A 100 3.32 -6.75 14.49
C PRO A 100 3.96 -5.38 14.69
N THR A 101 5.27 -5.25 14.39
CA THR A 101 5.96 -3.96 14.52
C THR A 101 5.41 -2.93 13.52
N ARG A 102 5.18 -3.34 12.27
CA ARG A 102 4.56 -2.46 11.27
C ARG A 102 3.21 -1.93 11.75
N ASN A 103 2.35 -2.81 12.25
CA ASN A 103 1.03 -2.41 12.74
C ASN A 103 1.11 -1.51 13.97
N ALA A 104 2.01 -1.81 14.92
CA ALA A 104 2.23 -0.97 16.10
C ALA A 104 2.73 0.43 15.70
N MET A 105 3.71 0.51 14.81
CA MET A 105 4.24 1.78 14.31
C MET A 105 3.20 2.57 13.48
N ALA A 106 2.42 1.90 12.64
CA ALA A 106 1.33 2.56 11.93
C ALA A 106 0.32 3.17 12.91
N ARG A 107 -0.04 2.43 13.97
CA ARG A 107 -0.95 2.93 15.03
C ARG A 107 -0.39 4.15 15.76
N GLU A 108 0.90 4.12 16.09
CA GLU A 108 1.58 5.21 16.79
C GLU A 108 1.70 6.45 15.91
N LEU A 109 1.94 6.27 14.61
CA LEU A 109 2.22 7.32 13.66
C LEU A 109 1.01 7.74 12.81
N VAL A 110 -0.20 7.30 13.13
CA VAL A 110 -1.42 7.86 12.51
C VAL A 110 -1.38 9.37 12.65
N TYR A 111 -1.55 10.06 11.51
CA TYR A 111 -1.50 11.52 11.51
C TYR A 111 -2.54 12.14 12.45
N PRO A 112 -2.20 13.22 13.15
CA PRO A 112 -3.14 13.90 14.06
C PRO A 112 -4.42 14.34 13.34
N GLY A 113 -5.58 14.03 13.92
CA GLY A 113 -6.89 14.41 13.35
C GLY A 113 -7.49 13.40 12.36
N VAL A 114 -6.79 12.30 12.01
CA VAL A 114 -7.33 11.25 11.12
C VAL A 114 -8.53 10.55 11.73
N ARG A 115 -8.46 10.16 13.02
CA ARG A 115 -9.57 9.49 13.71
C ARG A 115 -10.81 10.36 13.78
N GLU A 116 -10.60 11.62 14.13
CA GLU A 116 -11.64 12.63 14.22
C GLU A 116 -12.29 12.85 12.86
N ALA A 117 -11.50 12.96 11.80
CA ALA A 117 -12.01 13.13 10.44
C ALA A 117 -12.85 11.94 9.97
N LEU A 118 -12.38 10.69 10.19
CA LEU A 118 -13.13 9.50 9.84
C LEU A 118 -14.45 9.38 10.63
N ALA A 119 -14.42 9.70 11.94
CA ALA A 119 -15.61 9.76 12.77
C ALA A 119 -16.60 10.84 12.28
N GLU A 120 -16.10 12.01 11.90
CA GLU A 120 -16.89 13.12 11.40
C GLU A 120 -17.53 12.82 10.04
N ILE A 121 -16.81 12.16 9.12
CA ILE A 121 -17.37 11.68 7.84
C ILE A 121 -18.57 10.76 8.11
N ARG A 122 -18.43 9.76 8.99
CA ARG A 122 -19.53 8.86 9.33
C ARG A 122 -20.71 9.58 10.00
N ALA A 123 -20.44 10.57 10.82
CA ALA A 123 -21.49 11.34 11.51
C ALA A 123 -22.27 12.26 10.54
N ARG A 124 -21.58 12.89 9.60
CA ARG A 124 -22.18 13.80 8.62
C ARG A 124 -22.88 13.09 7.47
N HIS A 125 -22.42 11.90 7.11
CA HIS A 125 -22.97 11.08 6.01
C HIS A 125 -23.48 9.74 6.56
N PRO A 126 -24.66 9.70 7.23
CA PRO A 126 -25.21 8.46 7.78
C PRO A 126 -25.41 7.40 6.68
N GLY A 127 -24.87 6.20 6.90
CA GLY A 127 -24.93 5.12 5.93
C GLY A 127 -23.79 5.14 4.90
N VAL A 128 -22.80 6.05 5.02
CA VAL A 128 -21.61 6.02 4.18
C VAL A 128 -20.86 4.70 4.35
N VAL A 129 -20.48 4.09 3.23
CA VAL A 129 -19.59 2.91 3.20
C VAL A 129 -18.16 3.40 3.05
N VAL A 130 -17.31 3.04 3.99
CA VAL A 130 -15.89 3.42 3.99
C VAL A 130 -15.04 2.20 3.76
N GLY A 131 -14.36 2.14 2.62
CA GLY A 131 -13.45 1.05 2.28
C GLY A 131 -12.01 1.52 2.14
N SER A 132 -11.06 0.59 2.19
CA SER A 132 -9.67 0.86 1.85
C SER A 132 -9.18 0.00 0.70
N ILE A 133 -8.38 0.61 -0.22
CA ILE A 133 -7.69 -0.07 -1.32
C ILE A 133 -6.21 0.31 -1.22
N THR A 134 -5.33 -0.67 -0.95
CA THR A 134 -3.89 -0.41 -0.81
C THR A 134 -3.04 -1.36 -1.64
N ASN A 135 -1.96 -0.84 -2.25
CA ASN A 135 -0.96 -1.65 -2.96
C ASN A 135 0.02 -2.35 -2.01
N GLY A 136 0.07 -1.93 -0.77
CA GLY A 136 0.95 -2.48 0.26
C GLY A 136 0.24 -3.41 1.23
N PHE A 137 0.89 -3.65 2.34
CA PHE A 137 0.38 -4.41 3.48
C PHE A 137 -0.46 -3.55 4.46
N GLY A 138 -0.82 -2.33 4.06
CA GLY A 138 -1.57 -1.41 4.91
C GLY A 138 -2.90 -2.02 5.40
N SER A 139 -3.16 -1.91 6.70
CA SER A 139 -4.43 -2.31 7.31
C SER A 139 -4.88 -1.26 8.31
N GLY A 140 -6.08 -0.74 8.10
CA GLY A 140 -6.73 0.16 9.05
C GLY A 140 -6.95 -0.52 10.39
N ALA A 141 -7.37 -1.79 10.39
CA ALA A 141 -7.52 -2.58 11.61
C ALA A 141 -6.18 -2.73 12.35
N GLY A 142 -5.08 -3.03 11.65
CA GLY A 142 -3.74 -3.10 12.22
C GLY A 142 -3.28 -1.78 12.84
N ALA A 143 -3.61 -0.65 12.21
CA ALA A 143 -3.34 0.69 12.71
C ALA A 143 -4.32 1.15 13.81
N GLY A 144 -5.27 0.31 14.21
CA GLY A 144 -6.29 0.64 15.21
C GLY A 144 -7.36 1.60 14.71
N LEU A 145 -7.61 1.61 13.40
CA LEU A 145 -8.65 2.37 12.72
C LEU A 145 -9.77 1.47 12.17
N GLY A 146 -9.77 0.16 12.52
CA GLY A 146 -10.70 -0.81 11.94
C GLY A 146 -12.17 -0.47 12.13
N GLU A 147 -12.54 0.23 13.19
CA GLU A 147 -13.91 0.69 13.44
C GLU A 147 -14.45 1.66 12.38
N PHE A 148 -13.54 2.27 11.60
CA PHE A 148 -13.90 3.23 10.56
C PHE A 148 -13.99 2.61 9.16
N PHE A 149 -13.62 1.35 8.99
CA PHE A 149 -13.65 0.69 7.68
C PHE A 149 -14.68 -0.44 7.65
N ASP A 150 -15.53 -0.43 6.66
CA ASP A 150 -16.52 -1.50 6.42
C ASP A 150 -15.87 -2.67 5.68
N PHE A 151 -14.83 -2.41 4.87
CA PHE A 151 -14.00 -3.42 4.23
C PHE A 151 -12.58 -2.90 3.95
N GLU A 152 -11.64 -3.82 3.81
CA GLU A 152 -10.25 -3.50 3.45
C GLU A 152 -9.75 -4.41 2.34
N LEU A 153 -9.19 -3.82 1.26
CA LEU A 153 -8.56 -4.52 0.15
C LEU A 153 -7.07 -4.21 0.10
N SER A 154 -6.26 -5.25 0.23
CA SER A 154 -4.81 -5.20 0.12
C SER A 154 -4.35 -6.00 -1.09
N ALA A 155 -3.51 -5.41 -1.94
CA ALA A 155 -2.90 -6.14 -3.05
C ALA A 155 -2.08 -7.34 -2.56
N GLU A 156 -1.45 -7.25 -1.39
CA GLU A 156 -0.71 -8.36 -0.79
C GLU A 156 -1.64 -9.55 -0.49
N ALA A 157 -2.81 -9.31 0.12
CA ALA A 157 -3.78 -10.36 0.37
C ALA A 157 -4.38 -10.92 -0.93
N LEU A 158 -4.68 -10.07 -1.91
CA LEU A 158 -5.19 -10.51 -3.20
C LEU A 158 -4.20 -11.43 -3.91
N ILE A 159 -2.90 -11.14 -3.87
CA ILE A 159 -1.85 -11.96 -4.48
C ILE A 159 -1.64 -13.25 -3.69
N ASP A 160 -1.45 -13.14 -2.38
CA ASP A 160 -0.96 -14.26 -1.55
C ASP A 160 -2.10 -15.20 -1.10
N GLU A 161 -3.30 -14.68 -0.84
CA GLU A 161 -4.43 -15.44 -0.33
C GLU A 161 -5.45 -15.81 -1.42
N HIS A 162 -5.69 -14.89 -2.36
CA HIS A 162 -6.70 -15.07 -3.40
C HIS A 162 -6.13 -15.43 -4.77
N MET A 163 -4.79 -15.60 -4.87
CA MET A 163 -4.09 -15.97 -6.09
C MET A 163 -4.39 -15.05 -7.29
N VAL A 164 -4.69 -13.79 -7.04
CA VAL A 164 -4.89 -12.79 -8.09
C VAL A 164 -3.55 -12.44 -8.71
N HIS A 165 -3.49 -12.39 -10.04
CA HIS A 165 -2.28 -12.00 -10.75
C HIS A 165 -1.77 -10.63 -10.27
N GLY A 166 -0.48 -10.52 -9.97
CA GLY A 166 0.10 -9.36 -9.28
C GLY A 166 -0.18 -8.01 -9.93
N GLU A 167 -0.20 -7.93 -11.26
CA GLU A 167 -0.59 -6.70 -11.98
C GLU A 167 -2.05 -6.35 -11.77
N MET A 168 -2.95 -7.33 -11.73
CA MET A 168 -4.37 -7.12 -11.52
C MET A 168 -4.68 -6.69 -10.09
N ALA A 169 -3.92 -7.20 -9.12
CA ALA A 169 -4.16 -6.93 -7.71
C ALA A 169 -3.81 -5.50 -7.27
N ARG A 170 -3.11 -4.74 -8.09
CA ARG A 170 -2.53 -3.43 -7.72
C ARG A 170 -3.12 -2.28 -8.51
N LYS A 171 -3.36 -1.16 -7.83
CA LYS A 171 -3.57 0.12 -8.49
C LYS A 171 -2.32 0.48 -9.31
N PRO A 172 -2.42 1.05 -10.50
CA PRO A 172 -3.60 1.67 -11.11
C PRO A 172 -4.50 0.70 -11.89
N ASN A 173 -4.32 -0.63 -11.79
CA ASN A 173 -5.21 -1.58 -12.44
C ASN A 173 -6.67 -1.38 -11.96
N PRO A 174 -7.67 -1.48 -12.84
CA PRO A 174 -9.06 -1.28 -12.48
C PRO A 174 -9.62 -2.35 -11.52
N TYR A 175 -9.04 -3.54 -11.48
CA TYR A 175 -9.59 -4.68 -10.73
C TYR A 175 -9.84 -4.41 -9.24
N PRO A 176 -8.91 -3.80 -8.46
CA PRO A 176 -9.18 -3.49 -7.05
C PRO A 176 -10.38 -2.56 -6.84
N PHE A 177 -10.60 -1.62 -7.75
CA PHE A 177 -11.76 -0.71 -7.70
C PHE A 177 -13.06 -1.43 -8.05
N GLN A 178 -13.05 -2.29 -9.06
CA GLN A 178 -14.19 -3.14 -9.43
C GLN A 178 -14.60 -4.05 -8.26
N LEU A 179 -13.61 -4.65 -7.61
CA LEU A 179 -13.85 -5.49 -6.44
C LEU A 179 -14.41 -4.69 -5.27
N ALA A 180 -13.84 -3.52 -4.97
CA ALA A 180 -14.34 -2.62 -3.93
C ALA A 180 -15.80 -2.20 -4.18
N MET A 181 -16.13 -1.84 -5.42
CA MET A 181 -17.50 -1.51 -5.82
C MET A 181 -18.43 -2.72 -5.64
N GLY A 182 -17.98 -3.91 -6.08
CA GLY A 182 -18.75 -5.15 -5.91
C GLY A 182 -19.07 -5.45 -4.44
N ILE A 183 -18.09 -5.30 -3.54
CA ILE A 183 -18.29 -5.47 -2.09
C ILE A 183 -19.26 -4.41 -1.54
N ALA A 184 -19.07 -3.14 -1.90
CA ALA A 184 -19.94 -2.07 -1.45
C ALA A 184 -21.40 -2.28 -1.87
N ILE A 185 -21.64 -2.77 -3.08
CA ILE A 185 -22.99 -3.09 -3.59
C ILE A 185 -23.55 -4.32 -2.88
N ALA A 186 -22.80 -5.43 -2.86
CA ALA A 186 -23.32 -6.73 -2.41
C ALA A 186 -23.51 -6.78 -0.89
N ASP A 187 -22.55 -6.25 -0.13
CA ASP A 187 -22.49 -6.46 1.31
C ASP A 187 -22.96 -5.23 2.12
N HIS A 188 -22.92 -4.04 1.51
CA HIS A 188 -23.23 -2.78 2.20
C HIS A 188 -24.39 -1.99 1.58
N GLY A 189 -25.02 -2.50 0.52
CA GLY A 189 -26.20 -1.88 -0.09
C GLY A 189 -25.94 -0.59 -0.85
N PHE A 190 -24.69 -0.35 -1.30
CA PHE A 190 -24.36 0.79 -2.15
C PHE A 190 -25.13 0.70 -3.48
N SER A 191 -25.62 1.84 -3.98
CA SER A 191 -26.43 1.89 -5.20
C SER A 191 -25.67 1.58 -6.50
N GLY A 192 -24.33 1.65 -6.47
CA GLY A 192 -23.49 1.54 -7.67
C GLY A 192 -23.35 2.85 -8.43
N ASP A 193 -23.86 3.96 -7.90
CA ASP A 193 -23.75 5.29 -8.51
C ASP A 193 -22.32 5.83 -8.34
N SER A 194 -21.61 6.01 -9.46
CA SER A 194 -20.23 6.51 -9.46
C SER A 194 -20.11 7.93 -8.90
N ASP A 195 -21.14 8.78 -9.10
CA ASP A 195 -21.17 10.14 -8.57
C ASP A 195 -21.22 10.19 -7.03
N ALA A 196 -21.70 9.10 -6.40
CA ALA A 196 -21.72 8.94 -4.95
C ALA A 196 -20.44 8.30 -4.38
N TRP A 197 -19.41 8.10 -5.20
CA TRP A 197 -18.12 7.54 -4.78
C TRP A 197 -17.02 8.61 -4.74
N ALA A 198 -16.29 8.68 -3.64
CA ALA A 198 -15.06 9.46 -3.54
C ALA A 198 -13.87 8.55 -3.23
N HIS A 199 -12.80 8.66 -4.02
CA HIS A 199 -11.53 7.99 -3.74
C HIS A 199 -10.49 9.01 -3.25
N VAL A 200 -9.81 8.67 -2.17
CA VAL A 200 -8.86 9.55 -1.48
C VAL A 200 -7.51 8.87 -1.40
N GLY A 201 -6.46 9.53 -1.83
CA GLY A 201 -5.09 8.99 -1.73
C GLY A 201 -4.01 10.03 -2.01
N ASP A 202 -2.77 9.60 -1.85
CA ASP A 202 -1.57 10.45 -1.99
C ASP A 202 -0.88 10.33 -3.35
N ASP A 203 -1.22 9.32 -4.15
CA ASP A 203 -0.58 9.04 -5.45
C ASP A 203 -1.54 9.35 -6.60
N VAL A 204 -1.19 10.36 -7.43
CA VAL A 204 -2.04 10.79 -8.54
C VAL A 204 -2.31 9.65 -9.53
N LEU A 205 -1.32 8.81 -9.85
CA LEU A 205 -1.51 7.69 -10.78
C LEU A 205 -2.35 6.57 -10.15
N ASN A 206 -1.94 6.11 -8.96
CA ASN A 206 -2.57 4.94 -8.35
C ASN A 206 -3.94 5.23 -7.75
N ASP A 207 -4.16 6.46 -7.30
CA ASP A 207 -5.41 6.84 -6.63
C ASP A 207 -6.30 7.67 -7.54
N CYS A 208 -5.85 8.83 -7.99
CA CYS A 208 -6.73 9.75 -8.72
C CYS A 208 -7.01 9.28 -10.15
N TYR A 209 -5.96 9.05 -10.96
CA TYR A 209 -6.13 8.56 -12.32
C TYR A 209 -6.90 7.23 -12.38
N ALA A 210 -6.52 6.27 -11.53
CA ALA A 210 -7.15 4.96 -11.51
C ALA A 210 -8.64 5.03 -11.13
N ALA A 211 -9.01 5.83 -10.14
CA ALA A 211 -10.39 6.03 -9.73
C ALA A 211 -11.22 6.78 -10.79
N LYS A 212 -10.61 7.72 -11.52
CA LYS A 212 -11.26 8.43 -12.62
C LYS A 212 -11.68 7.54 -13.79
N GLN A 213 -11.09 6.36 -13.96
CA GLN A 213 -11.54 5.38 -14.95
C GLN A 213 -12.95 4.84 -14.66
N PHE A 214 -13.49 5.12 -13.46
CA PHE A 214 -14.84 4.77 -13.01
C PHE A 214 -15.73 5.99 -12.80
N ASP A 215 -15.31 7.16 -13.26
CA ASP A 215 -15.98 8.44 -13.04
C ASP A 215 -16.15 8.83 -11.56
N PHE A 216 -15.34 8.25 -10.66
CA PHE A 216 -15.37 8.59 -9.24
C PHE A 216 -14.87 10.01 -8.99
N LYS A 217 -15.39 10.65 -7.93
CA LYS A 217 -14.74 11.83 -7.37
C LYS A 217 -13.40 11.45 -6.75
N THR A 218 -12.39 12.29 -6.94
CA THR A 218 -11.04 12.01 -6.48
C THR A 218 -10.48 13.13 -5.63
N VAL A 219 -9.82 12.75 -4.54
CA VAL A 219 -9.14 13.68 -3.64
C VAL A 219 -7.68 13.31 -3.54
N HIS A 220 -6.81 14.23 -3.93
CA HIS A 220 -5.39 14.11 -3.72
C HIS A 220 -5.00 14.68 -2.36
N VAL A 221 -4.49 13.81 -1.48
CA VAL A 221 -3.89 14.20 -0.20
C VAL A 221 -2.44 14.58 -0.46
N ARG A 222 -2.16 15.86 -0.52
CA ARG A 222 -0.85 16.40 -0.89
C ARG A 222 -0.13 16.96 0.32
N ASP A 223 0.95 16.31 0.75
CA ASP A 223 1.85 16.92 1.73
C ASP A 223 2.53 18.16 1.10
N PRO A 224 2.34 19.35 1.68
CA PRO A 224 2.93 20.58 1.17
C PRO A 224 4.47 20.61 1.27
N GLU A 225 5.07 19.81 2.14
CA GLU A 225 6.51 19.72 2.33
C GLU A 225 7.17 18.74 1.34
N THR A 226 6.42 17.80 0.79
CA THR A 226 6.93 16.93 -0.28
C THR A 226 6.87 17.66 -1.62
N LYS A 227 7.91 17.48 -2.43
CA LYS A 227 7.91 18.00 -3.80
C LYS A 227 6.65 17.47 -4.52
N PRO A 228 5.99 18.32 -5.35
CA PRO A 228 4.84 17.86 -6.09
C PRO A 228 5.21 16.57 -6.85
N TYR A 229 4.39 15.53 -6.66
CA TYR A 229 4.45 14.27 -7.41
C TYR A 229 5.68 13.36 -7.20
N GLN A 230 6.37 13.43 -6.07
CA GLN A 230 7.26 12.34 -5.67
C GLN A 230 6.45 11.25 -4.97
N SER A 231 6.02 10.26 -5.74
CA SER A 231 5.50 9.01 -5.18
C SER A 231 6.58 8.38 -4.30
N GLY A 232 6.22 8.11 -3.06
CA GLY A 232 7.06 7.36 -2.13
C GLY A 232 7.36 5.97 -2.66
N GLY A 233 8.56 5.74 -3.07
CA GLY A 233 9.23 4.46 -3.17
C GLY A 233 8.63 3.36 -4.03
N GLY A 234 9.25 3.09 -5.16
CA GLY A 234 9.29 1.76 -5.73
C GLY A 234 8.09 1.33 -6.57
N ALA A 235 7.58 2.22 -7.42
CA ALA A 235 6.70 1.80 -8.51
C ALA A 235 7.41 0.77 -9.40
N PRO A 236 6.71 -0.30 -9.84
CA PRO A 236 7.21 -1.20 -10.85
C PRO A 236 7.55 -0.42 -12.14
N TYR A 237 8.59 -0.81 -12.83
CA TYR A 237 9.20 -0.06 -13.95
C TYR A 237 8.27 0.24 -15.13
N ALA A 238 7.23 -0.56 -15.35
CA ALA A 238 6.24 -0.34 -16.40
C ALA A 238 5.39 0.93 -16.19
N GLU A 239 5.31 1.44 -14.96
CA GLU A 239 4.53 2.63 -14.61
C GLU A 239 5.25 3.95 -14.91
N THR A 240 6.57 3.95 -15.13
CA THR A 240 7.35 5.21 -15.21
C THR A 240 6.98 6.08 -16.40
N SER A 241 6.68 5.52 -17.56
CA SER A 241 6.27 6.32 -18.74
C SER A 241 4.85 6.85 -18.59
N MET A 242 3.93 6.04 -18.07
CA MET A 242 2.55 6.45 -17.81
C MET A 242 2.51 7.49 -16.69
N ARG A 243 3.30 7.31 -15.63
CA ARG A 243 3.37 8.21 -14.49
C ARG A 243 3.70 9.64 -14.91
N GLY A 244 4.73 9.84 -15.72
CA GLY A 244 5.13 11.17 -16.19
C GLY A 244 4.01 11.90 -16.94
N THR A 245 3.24 11.17 -17.77
CA THR A 245 2.09 11.73 -18.49
C THR A 245 0.95 12.08 -17.54
N VAL A 246 0.58 11.16 -16.65
CA VAL A 246 -0.51 11.36 -15.69
C VAL A 246 -0.19 12.51 -14.72
N GLU A 247 1.04 12.62 -14.23
CA GLU A 247 1.45 13.71 -13.36
C GLU A 247 1.45 15.08 -14.08
N ALA A 248 1.78 15.10 -15.38
CA ALA A 248 1.70 16.32 -16.19
C ALA A 248 0.25 16.79 -16.44
N GLU A 249 -0.70 15.85 -16.41
CA GLU A 249 -2.13 16.08 -16.61
C GLU A 249 -2.95 15.96 -15.31
N ALA A 250 -2.31 16.05 -14.16
CA ALA A 250 -2.91 15.77 -12.85
C ALA A 250 -4.23 16.52 -12.60
N GLU A 251 -4.34 17.76 -13.09
CA GLU A 251 -5.56 18.57 -12.95
C GLU A 251 -6.79 17.92 -13.61
N SER A 252 -6.59 17.03 -14.59
CA SER A 252 -7.68 16.29 -15.25
C SER A 252 -8.19 15.12 -14.40
N TYR A 253 -7.42 14.68 -13.42
CA TYR A 253 -7.72 13.50 -12.61
C TYR A 253 -8.01 13.80 -11.14
N VAL A 254 -7.95 15.07 -10.72
CA VAL A 254 -8.10 15.48 -9.32
C VAL A 254 -9.26 16.46 -9.19
N ASP A 255 -10.33 16.07 -8.48
CA ASP A 255 -11.47 16.96 -8.22
C ASP A 255 -11.27 17.82 -6.97
N GLY A 256 -10.50 17.34 -6.02
CA GLY A 256 -10.18 18.08 -4.78
C GLY A 256 -8.76 17.81 -4.30
N VAL A 257 -8.17 18.83 -3.69
CA VAL A 257 -6.85 18.71 -3.06
C VAL A 257 -7.00 19.09 -1.60
N VAL A 258 -6.45 18.25 -0.73
CA VAL A 258 -6.31 18.55 0.71
C VAL A 258 -4.86 18.36 1.13
N THR A 259 -4.44 19.09 2.14
CA THR A 259 -3.08 18.91 2.71
C THR A 259 -3.09 17.89 3.84
N HIS A 260 -4.28 17.58 4.34
CA HIS A 260 -4.46 16.64 5.44
C HIS A 260 -5.87 16.05 5.40
N VAL A 261 -5.99 14.76 5.74
CA VAL A 261 -7.27 14.03 5.82
C VAL A 261 -8.32 14.73 6.68
N ARG A 262 -7.92 15.50 7.71
CA ARG A 262 -8.85 16.30 8.56
C ARG A 262 -9.69 17.32 7.77
N GLU A 263 -9.30 17.65 6.55
CA GLU A 263 -10.02 18.59 5.69
C GLU A 263 -11.12 17.91 4.86
N LEU A 264 -11.09 16.55 4.79
CA LEU A 264 -12.06 15.77 4.00
C LEU A 264 -13.51 15.96 4.40
N PRO A 265 -13.91 16.02 5.69
CA PRO A 265 -15.32 16.18 6.02
C PRO A 265 -15.95 17.40 5.37
N ALA A 266 -15.26 18.55 5.41
CA ALA A 266 -15.76 19.78 4.81
C ALA A 266 -15.77 19.73 3.27
N LEU A 267 -14.78 19.07 2.65
CA LEU A 267 -14.75 18.89 1.20
C LEU A 267 -15.89 17.98 0.74
N LEU A 268 -16.11 16.85 1.40
CA LEU A 268 -17.18 15.91 1.05
C LEU A 268 -18.57 16.54 1.25
N ASP A 269 -18.78 17.34 2.29
CA ASP A 269 -20.02 18.10 2.46
C ASP A 269 -20.29 19.01 1.25
N SER A 270 -19.26 19.60 0.65
CA SER A 270 -19.44 20.47 -0.53
C SER A 270 -19.89 19.71 -1.77
N TRP A 271 -19.70 18.39 -1.81
CA TRP A 271 -20.09 17.52 -2.93
C TRP A 271 -21.40 16.78 -2.70
N TYR A 272 -21.70 16.41 -1.44
CA TYR A 272 -22.76 15.46 -1.07
C TYR A 272 -23.77 16.01 -0.06
N ALA A 273 -23.79 17.32 0.16
CA ALA A 273 -24.74 17.99 1.07
C ALA A 273 -26.16 18.09 0.49
#